data_e2f6929f11878bd4fe142d2c4381e387
#
_entry.id   e2f6929f11878bd4fe142d2c4381e387
#
_cell.length_a   1.000
_cell.length_b   1.000
_cell.length_c   1.000
_cell.angle_alpha   90.00
_cell.angle_beta   90.00
_cell.angle_gamma   90.00
#
_symmetry.space_group_name_H-M   'P 1'
#
loop_
_entity.id
_entity.type
_entity.pdbx_description
1 polymer ?
#
loop_
_entity_poly.entity_id
_entity_poly.type
_entity_poly.pdbx_seq_one_letter_code
_entity_poly.pdbx_strand_id
1 'polypeptide(L)'
;MARKVFIKTFGCQMNEYDSDKMADVMNAAEGYEPTDDPEQADLILFNTCSVREKAQEKVFSDLGRVRHLKQKGVLIGVGGCVASQEGEEIIRRAPFVDVVFGPQTLHRLPELLAERERQKAPQVDIRFPEIEKFDHLPPARVEGASAFVSIMEGCSKYCSYCVVPYTRGEEFSRPFDDVLTEVAGLADQGVKEITLLGQNVNAYRGPMGDTAEIADFALLIEYVAEIPGIERIRYTTSHPNEFTPRLIEVYGKVPQLVSHLHLPVQHGSDRILMAMKRGYTAMEYKSIVRKLRAVRPGISMSSDFIVGFPGETEDDFDKLMKLIDDVGYDAGFSFIFSPRPGTPAANLADDTPHAMKLKRLQHLQATVEQNVRAISASRVGTVQRILVEGPSKKNPQELMGRTECNRIVNFDGGPNSQRLVGQMIDVVVTEALPHSLRGRVNTL
;
A
#
# COMPACT_ATOMS: atom_id res chain seq x y z
N MET A 1 22.48 20.26 18.52
CA MET A 1 22.33 19.47 17.29
C MET A 1 20.86 19.15 17.17
N ALA A 2 20.31 19.11 15.95
CA ALA A 2 18.93 18.67 15.75
C ALA A 2 18.79 17.20 16.20
N ARG A 3 17.67 16.87 16.87
CA ARG A 3 17.37 15.49 17.25
C ARG A 3 17.09 14.67 15.99
N LYS A 4 17.45 13.39 15.99
CA LYS A 4 17.29 12.50 14.82
C LYS A 4 16.30 11.39 15.10
N VAL A 5 15.42 11.11 14.12
CA VAL A 5 14.50 9.98 14.15
C VAL A 5 14.84 8.96 13.07
N PHE A 6 14.99 7.71 13.47
CA PHE A 6 15.07 6.57 12.56
C PHE A 6 13.72 5.85 12.54
N ILE A 7 13.14 5.67 11.34
CA ILE A 7 11.86 4.98 11.18
C ILE A 7 12.06 3.74 10.32
N LYS A 8 11.81 2.56 10.88
CA LYS A 8 11.81 1.31 10.15
C LYS A 8 10.40 0.90 9.79
N THR A 9 10.08 0.98 8.51
CA THR A 9 8.77 0.63 7.98
C THR A 9 8.70 -0.83 7.56
N PHE A 10 7.63 -1.52 7.96
CA PHE A 10 7.28 -2.86 7.52
C PHE A 10 5.95 -2.80 6.80
N GLY A 11 5.83 -3.53 5.68
CA GLY A 11 4.52 -3.88 5.12
C GLY A 11 4.14 -3.22 3.82
N CYS A 12 3.16 -2.34 3.82
CA CYS A 12 2.47 -1.83 2.65
C CYS A 12 2.61 -0.31 2.50
N GLN A 13 2.14 0.23 1.37
CA GLN A 13 2.17 1.67 1.07
C GLN A 13 1.46 2.53 2.12
N MET A 14 0.38 2.02 2.76
CA MET A 14 -0.22 2.73 3.90
C MET A 14 0.75 2.89 5.07
N ASN A 15 1.62 1.89 5.32
CA ASN A 15 2.64 2.04 6.36
C ASN A 15 3.75 3.00 5.93
N GLU A 16 4.07 3.07 4.63
CA GLU A 16 4.99 4.09 4.12
C GLU A 16 4.42 5.49 4.37
N TYR A 17 3.16 5.73 3.98
CA TYR A 17 2.45 6.97 4.31
C TYR A 17 2.43 7.28 5.82
N ASP A 18 2.07 6.30 6.65
CA ASP A 18 2.05 6.48 8.11
C ASP A 18 3.44 6.84 8.65
N SER A 19 4.51 6.28 8.09
CA SER A 19 5.90 6.59 8.48
C SER A 19 6.31 8.01 8.11
N ASP A 20 5.95 8.47 6.91
CA ASP A 20 6.17 9.84 6.49
C ASP A 20 5.44 10.82 7.42
N LYS A 21 4.19 10.52 7.78
CA LYS A 21 3.42 11.33 8.74
C LYS A 21 4.01 11.29 10.15
N MET A 22 4.54 10.17 10.62
CA MET A 22 5.27 10.10 11.90
C MET A 22 6.49 11.04 11.88
N ALA A 23 7.26 11.03 10.79
CA ALA A 23 8.40 11.94 10.64
C ALA A 23 7.96 13.42 10.62
N ASP A 24 6.89 13.74 9.90
CA ASP A 24 6.33 15.09 9.84
C ASP A 24 5.84 15.57 11.21
N VAL A 25 5.11 14.74 11.95
CA VAL A 25 4.61 15.03 13.31
C VAL A 25 5.78 15.30 14.26
N MET A 26 6.81 14.45 14.26
CA MET A 26 7.97 14.61 15.14
C MET A 26 8.83 15.82 14.75
N ASN A 27 8.93 16.13 13.47
CA ASN A 27 9.62 17.33 13.01
C ASN A 27 8.86 18.60 13.44
N ALA A 28 7.55 18.65 13.23
CA ALA A 28 6.73 19.82 13.55
C ALA A 28 6.68 20.10 15.07
N ALA A 29 6.59 19.04 15.90
CA ALA A 29 6.46 19.18 17.35
C ALA A 29 7.79 19.44 18.05
N GLU A 30 8.87 18.75 17.67
CA GLU A 30 10.14 18.74 18.43
C GLU A 30 11.39 18.91 17.55
N GLY A 31 11.24 19.19 16.24
CA GLY A 31 12.36 19.45 15.33
C GLY A 31 13.23 18.21 15.02
N TYR A 32 12.64 17.00 15.07
CA TYR A 32 13.36 15.79 14.67
C TYR A 32 13.63 15.80 13.16
N GLU A 33 14.84 15.41 12.78
CA GLU A 33 15.24 15.18 11.40
C GLU A 33 15.35 13.69 11.09
N PRO A 34 14.88 13.20 9.93
CA PRO A 34 15.05 11.81 9.55
C PRO A 34 16.52 11.39 9.44
N THR A 35 16.82 10.13 9.77
CA THR A 35 18.13 9.51 9.55
C THR A 35 17.97 8.06 9.10
N ASP A 36 18.87 7.60 8.22
CA ASP A 36 18.93 6.19 7.80
C ASP A 36 19.80 5.32 8.72
N ASP A 37 20.50 5.94 9.68
CA ASP A 37 21.40 5.24 10.59
C ASP A 37 20.83 5.21 12.02
N PRO A 38 20.39 4.04 12.52
CA PRO A 38 19.85 3.91 13.87
C PRO A 38 20.85 4.26 14.98
N GLU A 39 22.16 4.17 14.72
CA GLU A 39 23.21 4.54 15.70
C GLU A 39 23.29 6.05 15.94
N GLN A 40 22.77 6.84 15.02
CA GLN A 40 22.71 8.31 15.12
C GLN A 40 21.36 8.82 15.63
N ALA A 41 20.39 7.94 15.84
CA ALA A 41 19.04 8.33 16.21
C ALA A 41 18.90 8.61 17.70
N ASP A 42 18.11 9.63 18.04
CA ASP A 42 17.63 9.90 19.40
C ASP A 42 16.27 9.21 19.66
N LEU A 43 15.53 8.92 18.57
CA LEU A 43 14.26 8.19 18.56
C LEU A 43 14.29 7.15 17.45
N ILE A 44 13.93 5.90 17.80
CA ILE A 44 13.77 4.79 16.85
C ILE A 44 12.31 4.37 16.85
N LEU A 45 11.67 4.38 15.69
CA LEU A 45 10.30 3.94 15.50
C LEU A 45 10.23 2.72 14.58
N PHE A 46 9.47 1.71 14.98
CA PHE A 46 9.14 0.55 14.16
C PHE A 46 7.67 0.65 13.74
N ASN A 47 7.41 0.98 12.48
CA ASN A 47 6.06 0.97 11.93
C ASN A 47 5.73 -0.42 11.39
N THR A 48 4.80 -1.10 12.04
CA THR A 48 4.58 -2.54 11.94
C THR A 48 3.36 -2.89 11.09
N CYS A 49 3.39 -4.05 10.42
CA CYS A 49 2.33 -4.54 9.55
C CYS A 49 1.85 -5.92 9.99
N SER A 50 0.54 -6.11 10.04
CA SER A 50 -0.11 -7.39 10.38
C SER A 50 -0.46 -8.26 9.16
N VAL A 51 -0.24 -7.77 7.94
CA VAL A 51 -0.62 -8.50 6.70
C VAL A 51 0.21 -9.77 6.50
N ARG A 52 1.48 -9.78 6.91
CA ARG A 52 2.38 -10.93 6.76
C ARG A 52 2.72 -11.53 8.11
N GLU A 53 2.50 -12.85 8.29
CA GLU A 53 2.78 -13.57 9.53
C GLU A 53 4.21 -13.38 10.05
N LYS A 54 5.19 -13.50 9.17
CA LYS A 54 6.61 -13.32 9.51
C LYS A 54 6.97 -11.87 9.88
N ALA A 55 6.07 -10.90 9.65
CA ALA A 55 6.36 -9.51 9.98
C ALA A 55 6.45 -9.29 11.50
N GLN A 56 5.60 -9.94 12.28
CA GLN A 56 5.58 -9.84 13.74
C GLN A 56 6.90 -10.34 14.36
N GLU A 57 7.34 -11.56 14.02
CA GLU A 57 8.61 -12.12 14.55
C GLU A 57 9.81 -11.28 14.11
N LYS A 58 9.78 -10.74 12.90
CA LYS A 58 10.82 -9.84 12.41
C LYS A 58 10.90 -8.56 13.22
N VAL A 59 9.76 -7.99 13.65
CA VAL A 59 9.72 -6.80 14.52
C VAL A 59 10.48 -7.07 15.82
N PHE A 60 10.20 -8.18 16.51
CA PHE A 60 10.90 -8.51 17.76
C PHE A 60 12.39 -8.80 17.54
N SER A 61 12.76 -9.44 16.44
CA SER A 61 14.17 -9.63 16.07
C SER A 61 14.89 -8.29 15.87
N ASP A 62 14.25 -7.34 15.16
CA ASP A 62 14.84 -6.04 14.90
C ASP A 62 14.87 -5.15 16.16
N LEU A 63 13.86 -5.23 17.05
CA LEU A 63 13.86 -4.62 18.36
C LEU A 63 15.04 -5.09 19.20
N GLY A 64 15.33 -6.40 19.18
CA GLY A 64 16.50 -6.97 19.85
C GLY A 64 17.81 -6.36 19.38
N ARG A 65 17.95 -6.05 18.09
CA ARG A 65 19.17 -5.45 17.53
C ARG A 65 19.46 -4.04 18.02
N VAL A 66 18.42 -3.24 18.29
CA VAL A 66 18.58 -1.85 18.75
C VAL A 66 18.54 -1.70 20.25
N ARG A 67 18.32 -2.79 21.01
CA ARG A 67 18.20 -2.77 22.47
C ARG A 67 19.38 -2.10 23.17
N HIS A 68 20.59 -2.29 22.65
CA HIS A 68 21.82 -1.73 23.24
C HIS A 68 21.83 -0.20 23.21
N LEU A 69 21.09 0.44 22.29
CA LEU A 69 21.00 1.91 22.17
C LEU A 69 20.25 2.55 23.35
N LYS A 70 19.45 1.76 24.08
CA LYS A 70 18.84 2.27 25.34
C LYS A 70 19.86 2.77 26.36
N GLN A 71 21.05 2.22 26.37
CA GLN A 71 22.14 2.68 27.24
C GLN A 71 22.67 4.06 26.86
N LYS A 72 22.45 4.47 25.61
CA LYS A 72 22.76 5.82 25.08
C LYS A 72 21.63 6.82 25.29
N GLY A 73 20.50 6.42 25.91
CA GLY A 73 19.32 7.26 26.14
C GLY A 73 18.35 7.33 24.97
N VAL A 74 18.52 6.51 23.91
CA VAL A 74 17.66 6.48 22.74
C VAL A 74 16.26 6.01 23.13
N LEU A 75 15.22 6.71 22.66
CA LEU A 75 13.82 6.30 22.82
C LEU A 75 13.43 5.30 21.73
N ILE A 76 12.63 4.29 22.08
CA ILE A 76 12.19 3.24 21.16
C ILE A 76 10.68 3.14 21.16
N GLY A 77 10.06 3.32 20.00
CA GLY A 77 8.61 3.22 19.81
C GLY A 77 8.23 2.12 18.82
N VAL A 78 7.06 1.52 19.03
CA VAL A 78 6.44 0.54 18.11
C VAL A 78 5.05 1.03 17.74
N GLY A 79 4.86 1.30 16.45
CA GLY A 79 3.61 1.77 15.89
C GLY A 79 3.02 0.81 14.85
N GLY A 80 1.81 1.10 14.36
CA GLY A 80 1.18 0.40 13.25
C GLY A 80 0.29 -0.78 13.64
N CYS A 81 -0.03 -1.65 12.64
CA CYS A 81 -1.08 -2.66 12.80
C CYS A 81 -0.76 -3.76 13.83
N VAL A 82 0.51 -4.20 13.94
CA VAL A 82 0.90 -5.16 15.00
C VAL A 82 0.83 -4.50 16.36
N ALA A 83 1.20 -3.21 16.45
CA ALA A 83 1.07 -2.46 17.70
C ALA A 83 -0.40 -2.40 18.17
N SER A 84 -1.35 -2.14 17.26
CA SER A 84 -2.79 -2.17 17.57
C SER A 84 -3.28 -3.56 18.00
N GLN A 85 -2.72 -4.63 17.43
CA GLN A 85 -3.12 -6.00 17.75
C GLN A 85 -2.56 -6.48 19.08
N GLU A 86 -1.30 -6.20 19.38
CA GLU A 86 -0.57 -6.74 20.54
C GLU A 86 -0.61 -5.82 21.75
N GLY A 87 -0.64 -4.50 21.56
CA GLY A 87 -0.73 -3.53 22.65
C GLY A 87 0.33 -3.72 23.73
N GLU A 88 -0.11 -3.90 24.98
CA GLU A 88 0.76 -4.10 26.15
C GLU A 88 1.65 -5.36 26.08
N GLU A 89 1.28 -6.34 25.27
CA GLU A 89 2.07 -7.55 25.05
C GLU A 89 3.45 -7.22 24.48
N ILE A 90 3.56 -6.16 23.67
CA ILE A 90 4.85 -5.68 23.14
C ILE A 90 5.76 -5.26 24.29
N ILE A 91 5.23 -4.50 25.26
CA ILE A 91 5.99 -4.06 26.44
C ILE A 91 6.41 -5.27 27.27
N ARG A 92 5.52 -6.26 27.45
CA ARG A 92 5.82 -7.47 28.20
C ARG A 92 6.97 -8.27 27.57
N ARG A 93 6.99 -8.40 26.26
CA ARG A 93 8.04 -9.12 25.50
C ARG A 93 9.32 -8.30 25.33
N ALA A 94 9.21 -6.97 25.24
CA ALA A 94 10.31 -6.04 25.05
C ALA A 94 10.21 -4.84 26.04
N PRO A 95 10.56 -5.05 27.32
CA PRO A 95 10.39 -4.03 28.38
C PRO A 95 11.20 -2.73 28.19
N PHE A 96 12.07 -2.70 27.20
CA PHE A 96 12.87 -1.53 26.81
C PHE A 96 12.18 -0.62 25.80
N VAL A 97 11.00 -0.98 25.30
CA VAL A 97 10.16 -0.15 24.43
C VAL A 97 9.51 0.94 25.30
N ASP A 98 9.55 2.18 24.81
CA ASP A 98 9.05 3.36 25.53
C ASP A 98 7.60 3.69 25.20
N VAL A 99 7.20 3.55 23.92
CA VAL A 99 5.85 3.86 23.47
C VAL A 99 5.34 2.80 22.49
N VAL A 100 4.04 2.49 22.61
CA VAL A 100 3.30 1.62 21.68
C VAL A 100 2.06 2.37 21.23
N PHE A 101 1.85 2.51 19.93
CA PHE A 101 0.72 3.28 19.39
C PHE A 101 0.12 2.67 18.12
N GLY A 102 -1.19 2.86 17.95
CA GLY A 102 -1.90 2.42 16.77
C GLY A 102 -1.70 3.37 15.56
N PRO A 103 -2.11 2.95 14.35
CA PRO A 103 -2.09 3.84 13.19
C PRO A 103 -2.99 5.07 13.39
N GLN A 104 -4.05 4.93 14.18
CA GLN A 104 -5.02 6.00 14.44
C GLN A 104 -4.54 7.04 15.47
N THR A 105 -3.52 6.71 16.26
CA THR A 105 -2.99 7.57 17.31
C THR A 105 -1.59 8.09 17.04
N LEU A 106 -1.08 7.93 15.81
CA LEU A 106 0.28 8.37 15.43
C LEU A 106 0.50 9.89 15.63
N HIS A 107 -0.54 10.71 15.46
CA HIS A 107 -0.49 12.16 15.67
C HIS A 107 -0.19 12.53 17.14
N ARG A 108 -0.49 11.63 18.08
CA ARG A 108 -0.25 11.81 19.53
C ARG A 108 1.14 11.34 19.99
N LEU A 109 2.00 10.94 19.06
CA LEU A 109 3.34 10.44 19.38
C LEU A 109 4.17 11.44 20.23
N PRO A 110 4.18 12.76 19.99
CA PRO A 110 4.86 13.71 20.85
C PRO A 110 4.33 13.72 22.27
N GLU A 111 2.99 13.66 22.45
CA GLU A 111 2.36 13.60 23.77
C GLU A 111 2.73 12.32 24.52
N LEU A 112 2.71 11.17 23.84
CA LEU A 112 3.09 9.87 24.42
C LEU A 112 4.54 9.85 24.87
N LEU A 113 5.44 10.45 24.11
CA LEU A 113 6.85 10.57 24.49
C LEU A 113 7.04 11.49 25.71
N ALA A 114 6.34 12.64 25.73
CA ALA A 114 6.36 13.55 26.88
C ALA A 114 5.78 12.89 28.14
N GLU A 115 4.67 12.15 28.02
CA GLU A 115 4.06 11.42 29.13
C GLU A 115 4.99 10.31 29.66
N ARG A 116 5.64 9.56 28.76
CA ARG A 116 6.66 8.57 29.11
C ARG A 116 7.81 9.22 29.90
N GLU A 117 8.25 10.40 29.48
CA GLU A 117 9.34 11.09 30.16
C GLU A 117 8.92 11.56 31.55
N ARG A 118 7.68 12.03 31.68
CA ARG A 118 7.09 12.47 32.97
C ARG A 118 6.88 11.31 33.93
N GLN A 119 6.28 10.20 33.48
CA GLN A 119 5.92 9.07 34.32
C GLN A 119 7.07 8.07 34.51
N LYS A 120 8.13 8.13 33.71
CA LYS A 120 9.22 7.16 33.64
C LYS A 120 8.74 5.70 33.42
N ALA A 121 7.60 5.56 32.76
CA ALA A 121 6.94 4.30 32.45
C ALA A 121 6.53 4.24 30.96
N PRO A 122 6.54 3.06 30.31
CA PRO A 122 6.07 2.90 28.95
C PRO A 122 4.64 3.40 28.79
N GLN A 123 4.33 3.97 27.62
CA GLN A 123 2.99 4.45 27.27
C GLN A 123 2.41 3.60 26.13
N VAL A 124 1.12 3.28 26.22
CA VAL A 124 0.39 2.50 25.20
C VAL A 124 -0.89 3.24 24.81
N ASP A 125 -1.03 3.58 23.52
CA ASP A 125 -2.25 4.16 22.98
C ASP A 125 -2.61 3.50 21.64
N ILE A 126 -3.50 2.52 21.71
CA ILE A 126 -3.99 1.74 20.57
C ILE A 126 -5.48 1.94 20.34
N ARG A 127 -6.05 3.02 20.86
CA ARG A 127 -7.47 3.36 20.69
C ARG A 127 -7.77 3.72 19.25
N PHE A 128 -9.04 3.69 18.91
CA PHE A 128 -9.59 4.15 17.63
C PHE A 128 -10.40 5.42 17.87
N PRO A 129 -9.74 6.60 18.03
CA PRO A 129 -10.47 7.85 18.14
C PRO A 129 -11.18 8.14 16.82
N GLU A 130 -12.42 8.60 16.90
CA GLU A 130 -13.14 9.07 15.73
C GLU A 130 -12.45 10.34 15.20
N ILE A 131 -12.03 10.32 13.93
CA ILE A 131 -11.64 11.49 13.09
C ILE A 131 -10.35 12.24 13.48
N GLU A 132 -9.88 12.21 14.72
CA GLU A 132 -8.80 13.09 15.22
C GLU A 132 -7.49 13.06 14.40
N LYS A 133 -7.14 11.93 13.78
CA LYS A 133 -5.82 11.74 13.12
C LYS A 133 -5.57 12.77 12.02
N PHE A 134 -6.50 12.92 11.08
CA PHE A 134 -6.27 13.77 9.90
C PHE A 134 -6.31 15.26 10.22
N ASP A 135 -7.09 15.67 11.21
CA ASP A 135 -7.19 17.07 11.63
C ASP A 135 -5.92 17.58 12.33
N HIS A 136 -5.09 16.66 12.84
CA HIS A 136 -3.88 16.98 13.59
C HIS A 136 -2.57 16.65 12.86
N LEU A 137 -2.65 16.18 11.59
CA LEU A 137 -1.45 15.95 10.82
C LEU A 137 -0.90 17.25 10.21
N PRO A 138 0.40 17.51 10.30
CA PRO A 138 1.01 18.65 9.63
C PRO A 138 0.93 18.50 8.10
N PRO A 139 1.06 19.61 7.34
CA PRO A 139 1.16 19.55 5.89
C PRO A 139 2.24 18.57 5.45
N ALA A 140 1.94 17.79 4.41
CA ALA A 140 2.88 16.82 3.87
C ALA A 140 4.10 17.52 3.25
N ARG A 141 5.29 17.03 3.58
CA ARG A 141 6.53 17.40 2.89
C ARG A 141 6.89 16.29 1.91
N VAL A 142 7.29 16.66 0.72
CA VAL A 142 7.58 15.70 -0.34
C VAL A 142 9.01 15.80 -0.81
N GLU A 143 9.68 14.65 -0.85
CA GLU A 143 10.91 14.47 -1.57
C GLU A 143 10.63 13.70 -2.86
N GLY A 144 10.54 14.38 -4.01
CA GLY A 144 10.32 13.76 -5.30
C GLY A 144 9.05 14.19 -6.02
N ALA A 145 8.71 13.48 -7.10
CA ALA A 145 7.61 13.82 -7.99
C ALA A 145 6.37 12.90 -7.82
N SER A 146 6.37 12.00 -6.84
CA SER A 146 5.23 11.15 -6.49
C SER A 146 4.93 11.21 -5.01
N ALA A 147 3.65 11.17 -4.64
CA ALA A 147 3.22 11.19 -3.25
C ALA A 147 2.06 10.22 -2.99
N PHE A 148 1.98 9.74 -1.76
CA PHE A 148 0.83 9.01 -1.24
C PHE A 148 -0.14 9.97 -0.55
N VAL A 149 -1.44 9.75 -0.79
CA VAL A 149 -2.51 10.49 -0.09
C VAL A 149 -3.50 9.47 0.45
N SER A 150 -3.60 9.37 1.77
CA SER A 150 -4.63 8.55 2.40
C SER A 150 -5.96 9.28 2.29
N ILE A 151 -6.94 8.67 1.62
CA ILE A 151 -8.29 9.23 1.43
C ILE A 151 -9.31 8.60 2.36
N MET A 152 -8.98 7.43 2.90
CA MET A 152 -9.82 6.72 3.84
C MET A 152 -9.00 5.75 4.68
N GLU A 153 -9.50 5.39 5.84
CA GLU A 153 -8.94 4.37 6.71
C GLU A 153 -10.00 3.38 7.20
N GLY A 154 -9.52 2.21 7.66
CA GLY A 154 -10.40 1.14 8.12
C GLY A 154 -11.08 0.38 6.98
N CYS A 155 -11.86 -0.64 7.33
CA CYS A 155 -12.63 -1.41 6.37
C CYS A 155 -13.80 -2.14 7.06
N SER A 156 -15.02 -1.92 6.58
CA SER A 156 -16.25 -2.52 7.11
C SER A 156 -16.71 -3.76 6.33
N LYS A 157 -15.84 -4.39 5.52
CA LYS A 157 -16.21 -5.61 4.76
C LYS A 157 -16.19 -6.87 5.60
N TYR A 158 -15.43 -6.92 6.70
CA TYR A 158 -15.36 -8.05 7.63
C TYR A 158 -15.16 -9.40 6.92
N CYS A 159 -14.29 -9.45 5.90
CA CYS A 159 -13.88 -10.72 5.27
C CYS A 159 -13.36 -11.68 6.34
N SER A 160 -13.73 -12.96 6.27
CA SER A 160 -13.53 -13.91 7.38
C SER A 160 -12.07 -14.14 7.78
N TYR A 161 -11.13 -13.84 6.91
CA TYR A 161 -9.68 -14.01 7.12
C TYR A 161 -8.96 -12.71 7.47
N CYS A 162 -9.65 -11.56 7.38
CA CYS A 162 -8.99 -10.25 7.39
C CYS A 162 -9.00 -9.61 8.78
N VAL A 163 -7.84 -9.16 9.22
CA VAL A 163 -7.63 -8.52 10.52
C VAL A 163 -7.80 -6.98 10.47
N VAL A 164 -7.93 -6.39 9.28
CA VAL A 164 -7.98 -4.92 9.11
C VAL A 164 -9.05 -4.24 9.97
N PRO A 165 -10.32 -4.70 10.04
CA PRO A 165 -11.31 -4.08 10.90
C PRO A 165 -10.90 -4.00 12.38
N TYR A 166 -10.09 -4.95 12.83
CA TYR A 166 -9.64 -5.05 14.22
C TYR A 166 -8.34 -4.28 14.52
N THR A 167 -7.61 -3.87 13.48
CA THR A 167 -6.32 -3.17 13.62
C THR A 167 -6.33 -1.73 13.12
N ARG A 168 -7.27 -1.38 12.24
CA ARG A 168 -7.45 -0.02 11.69
C ARG A 168 -8.86 0.54 11.89
N GLY A 169 -9.77 -0.26 12.46
CA GLY A 169 -11.13 0.15 12.74
C GLY A 169 -12.09 0.03 11.56
N GLU A 170 -13.28 0.58 11.75
CA GLU A 170 -14.31 0.68 10.73
C GLU A 170 -13.91 1.70 9.64
N GLU A 171 -14.61 1.61 8.51
CA GLU A 171 -14.35 2.44 7.35
C GLU A 171 -14.71 3.90 7.62
N PHE A 172 -13.75 4.77 7.44
CA PHE A 172 -13.90 6.23 7.51
C PHE A 172 -13.29 6.87 6.27
N SER A 173 -14.06 7.70 5.58
CA SER A 173 -13.61 8.49 4.43
C SER A 173 -13.32 9.94 4.85
N ARG A 174 -12.19 10.48 4.42
CA ARG A 174 -11.83 11.88 4.65
C ARG A 174 -12.78 12.80 3.90
N PRO A 175 -13.02 14.04 4.41
CA PRO A 175 -13.73 15.07 3.68
C PRO A 175 -13.13 15.29 2.29
N PHE A 176 -14.00 15.49 1.31
CA PHE A 176 -13.62 15.65 -0.10
C PHE A 176 -12.67 16.84 -0.30
N ASP A 177 -13.01 17.98 0.31
CA ASP A 177 -12.25 19.23 0.16
C ASP A 177 -10.85 19.13 0.81
N ASP A 178 -10.72 18.38 1.92
CA ASP A 178 -9.44 18.16 2.59
C ASP A 178 -8.48 17.33 1.72
N VAL A 179 -9.01 16.31 1.05
CA VAL A 179 -8.22 15.50 0.11
C VAL A 179 -7.75 16.35 -1.06
N LEU A 180 -8.65 17.16 -1.65
CA LEU A 180 -8.28 18.04 -2.77
C LEU A 180 -7.27 19.11 -2.34
N THR A 181 -7.40 19.68 -1.15
CA THR A 181 -6.46 20.65 -0.59
C THR A 181 -5.07 20.04 -0.40
N GLU A 182 -5.00 18.82 0.15
CA GLU A 182 -3.71 18.12 0.28
C GLU A 182 -3.09 17.85 -1.09
N VAL A 183 -3.85 17.36 -2.06
CA VAL A 183 -3.35 17.09 -3.41
C VAL A 183 -2.86 18.37 -4.11
N ALA A 184 -3.60 19.47 -3.99
CA ALA A 184 -3.19 20.76 -4.55
C ALA A 184 -1.88 21.27 -3.92
N GLY A 185 -1.75 21.19 -2.59
CA GLY A 185 -0.52 21.54 -1.90
C GLY A 185 0.69 20.67 -2.27
N LEU A 186 0.45 19.39 -2.62
CA LEU A 186 1.48 18.49 -3.13
C LEU A 186 1.88 18.85 -4.59
N ALA A 187 0.89 19.19 -5.43
CA ALA A 187 1.13 19.67 -6.80
C ALA A 187 1.95 20.95 -6.82
N ASP A 188 1.69 21.91 -5.93
CA ASP A 188 2.46 23.15 -5.76
C ASP A 188 3.92 22.88 -5.35
N GLN A 189 4.20 21.75 -4.68
CA GLN A 189 5.55 21.29 -4.36
C GLN A 189 6.23 20.53 -5.52
N GLY A 190 5.55 20.37 -6.68
CA GLY A 190 6.08 19.71 -7.87
C GLY A 190 5.75 18.22 -8.00
N VAL A 191 4.85 17.70 -7.19
CA VAL A 191 4.35 16.31 -7.33
C VAL A 191 3.54 16.20 -8.61
N LYS A 192 3.81 15.16 -9.40
CA LYS A 192 3.13 14.85 -10.67
C LYS A 192 2.30 13.58 -10.62
N GLU A 193 2.66 12.66 -9.77
CA GLU A 193 1.93 11.40 -9.57
C GLU A 193 1.38 11.31 -8.13
N ILE A 194 0.07 11.13 -8.02
CA ILE A 194 -0.60 10.86 -6.73
C ILE A 194 -1.02 9.39 -6.68
N THR A 195 -0.75 8.74 -5.58
CA THR A 195 -1.32 7.42 -5.27
C THR A 195 -2.33 7.57 -4.12
N LEU A 196 -3.60 7.42 -4.44
CA LEU A 196 -4.68 7.43 -3.45
C LEU A 196 -4.69 6.12 -2.67
N LEU A 197 -4.64 6.21 -1.35
CA LEU A 197 -4.53 5.07 -0.43
C LEU A 197 -5.75 4.91 0.46
N GLY A 198 -6.01 3.66 0.82
CA GLY A 198 -7.01 3.23 1.79
C GLY A 198 -7.02 1.71 1.90
N GLN A 199 -7.79 1.15 2.80
CA GLN A 199 -7.96 -0.30 2.92
C GLN A 199 -9.04 -0.85 1.99
N ASN A 200 -9.90 0.03 1.47
CA ASN A 200 -10.98 -0.26 0.51
C ASN A 200 -11.26 1.01 -0.32
N VAL A 201 -10.25 1.48 -1.05
CA VAL A 201 -10.20 2.80 -1.69
C VAL A 201 -11.42 3.13 -2.54
N ASN A 202 -11.93 2.16 -3.29
CA ASN A 202 -13.09 2.39 -4.15
C ASN A 202 -14.45 2.44 -3.41
N ALA A 203 -14.45 2.22 -2.09
CA ALA A 203 -15.61 2.50 -1.24
C ALA A 203 -15.66 3.95 -0.71
N TYR A 204 -14.70 4.80 -1.06
CA TYR A 204 -14.66 6.18 -0.60
C TYR A 204 -16.01 6.90 -0.77
N ARG A 205 -16.43 7.55 0.33
CA ARG A 205 -17.67 8.34 0.46
C ARG A 205 -17.38 9.55 1.35
N GLY A 206 -16.68 10.56 0.79
CA GLY A 206 -16.30 11.76 1.54
C GLY A 206 -17.41 12.81 1.57
N PRO A 207 -17.70 13.42 2.74
CA PRO A 207 -18.60 14.58 2.80
C PRO A 207 -18.01 15.75 2.02
N MET A 208 -18.88 16.56 1.39
CA MET A 208 -18.52 17.73 0.59
C MET A 208 -18.88 19.01 1.35
N GLY A 209 -17.88 19.75 1.83
CA GLY A 209 -18.08 20.95 2.62
C GLY A 209 -19.02 20.73 3.81
N ASP A 210 -19.80 21.75 4.15
CA ASP A 210 -20.82 21.71 5.19
C ASP A 210 -22.19 21.22 4.67
N THR A 211 -22.23 20.57 3.50
CA THR A 211 -23.47 20.08 2.88
C THR A 211 -23.74 18.62 3.27
N ALA A 212 -24.97 18.14 2.97
CA ALA A 212 -25.31 16.73 3.08
C ALA A 212 -24.87 15.90 1.86
N GLU A 213 -24.14 16.50 0.92
CA GLU A 213 -23.68 15.83 -0.29
C GLU A 213 -22.45 14.95 0.01
N ILE A 214 -22.41 13.81 -0.64
CA ILE A 214 -21.34 12.81 -0.48
C ILE A 214 -20.68 12.58 -1.84
N ALA A 215 -19.38 12.84 -1.91
CA ALA A 215 -18.57 12.50 -3.07
C ALA A 215 -18.24 11.01 -3.07
N ASP A 216 -18.46 10.34 -4.19
CA ASP A 216 -17.96 9.00 -4.42
C ASP A 216 -16.52 9.01 -4.96
N PHE A 217 -15.90 7.83 -5.02
CA PHE A 217 -14.51 7.70 -5.48
C PHE A 217 -14.33 8.13 -6.95
N ALA A 218 -15.33 7.91 -7.80
CA ALA A 218 -15.29 8.34 -9.19
C ALA A 218 -15.21 9.86 -9.30
N LEU A 219 -16.03 10.58 -8.54
CA LEU A 219 -16.01 12.04 -8.47
C LEU A 219 -14.66 12.55 -7.95
N LEU A 220 -14.11 11.91 -6.91
CA LEU A 220 -12.81 12.31 -6.37
C LEU A 220 -11.71 12.21 -7.44
N ILE A 221 -11.67 11.12 -8.21
CA ILE A 221 -10.69 10.96 -9.30
C ILE A 221 -10.86 12.05 -10.35
N GLU A 222 -12.11 12.37 -10.76
CA GLU A 222 -12.39 13.43 -11.74
C GLU A 222 -11.83 14.78 -11.27
N TYR A 223 -12.04 15.15 -10.00
CA TYR A 223 -11.55 16.42 -9.47
C TYR A 223 -10.03 16.45 -9.23
N VAL A 224 -9.45 15.36 -8.75
CA VAL A 224 -7.98 15.26 -8.62
C VAL A 224 -7.30 15.40 -9.98
N ALA A 225 -7.92 14.89 -11.06
CA ALA A 225 -7.39 15.00 -12.41
C ALA A 225 -7.38 16.45 -12.96
N GLU A 226 -8.25 17.32 -12.44
CA GLU A 226 -8.32 18.74 -12.82
C GLU A 226 -7.31 19.62 -12.07
N ILE A 227 -6.63 19.10 -11.04
CA ILE A 227 -5.62 19.86 -10.29
C ILE A 227 -4.39 20.09 -11.17
N PRO A 228 -4.01 21.36 -11.43
CA PRO A 228 -2.84 21.67 -12.25
C PRO A 228 -1.57 21.03 -11.70
N GLY A 229 -0.77 20.43 -12.57
CA GLY A 229 0.49 19.76 -12.20
C GLY A 229 0.33 18.25 -11.96
N ILE A 230 -0.87 17.74 -11.70
CA ILE A 230 -1.11 16.30 -11.55
C ILE A 230 -1.21 15.66 -12.95
N GLU A 231 -0.20 14.89 -13.30
CA GLU A 231 -0.12 14.19 -14.60
C GLU A 231 -0.54 12.72 -14.52
N ARG A 232 -0.54 12.13 -13.29
CA ARG A 232 -0.84 10.71 -13.10
C ARG A 232 -1.51 10.43 -11.76
N ILE A 233 -2.57 9.62 -11.80
CA ILE A 233 -3.32 9.18 -10.62
C ILE A 233 -3.26 7.67 -10.55
N ARG A 234 -2.86 7.14 -9.39
CA ARG A 234 -2.93 5.73 -9.01
C ARG A 234 -3.81 5.57 -7.80
N TYR A 235 -4.28 4.37 -7.58
CA TYR A 235 -4.84 3.98 -6.31
C TYR A 235 -4.58 2.50 -6.04
N THR A 236 -4.68 2.10 -4.80
CA THR A 236 -4.43 0.71 -4.41
C THR A 236 -5.37 0.27 -3.31
N THR A 237 -5.62 -1.03 -3.29
CA THR A 237 -6.49 -1.75 -2.38
C THR A 237 -7.97 -1.47 -2.66
N SER A 238 -8.52 -2.22 -3.62
CA SER A 238 -9.91 -2.14 -4.06
C SER A 238 -10.70 -3.39 -3.69
N HIS A 239 -12.02 -3.25 -3.60
CA HIS A 239 -12.93 -4.37 -3.44
C HIS A 239 -13.87 -4.48 -4.64
N PRO A 240 -14.07 -5.66 -5.24
CA PRO A 240 -14.91 -5.83 -6.43
C PRO A 240 -16.34 -5.31 -6.26
N ASN A 241 -16.96 -5.46 -5.08
CA ASN A 241 -18.33 -4.98 -4.81
C ASN A 241 -18.48 -3.47 -4.90
N GLU A 242 -17.40 -2.71 -4.73
CA GLU A 242 -17.40 -1.26 -4.83
C GLU A 242 -17.04 -0.76 -6.25
N PHE A 243 -16.90 -1.68 -7.22
CA PHE A 243 -16.57 -1.33 -8.59
C PHE A 243 -17.83 -0.95 -9.37
N THR A 244 -18.27 0.30 -9.21
CA THR A 244 -19.49 0.83 -9.81
C THR A 244 -19.36 1.04 -11.33
N PRO A 245 -20.48 1.07 -12.09
CA PRO A 245 -20.44 1.47 -13.50
C PRO A 245 -19.79 2.85 -13.73
N ARG A 246 -20.06 3.82 -12.84
CA ARG A 246 -19.44 5.16 -12.89
C ARG A 246 -17.92 5.10 -12.75
N LEU A 247 -17.39 4.27 -11.85
CA LEU A 247 -15.94 4.10 -11.72
C LEU A 247 -15.32 3.47 -12.97
N ILE A 248 -16.05 2.54 -13.65
CA ILE A 248 -15.61 1.99 -14.94
C ILE A 248 -15.56 3.10 -16.01
N GLU A 249 -16.56 3.97 -16.06
CA GLU A 249 -16.58 5.09 -17.02
C GLU A 249 -15.42 6.06 -16.83
N VAL A 250 -15.00 6.32 -15.58
CA VAL A 250 -13.85 7.18 -15.26
C VAL A 250 -12.56 6.65 -15.91
N TYR A 251 -12.37 5.34 -15.98
CA TYR A 251 -11.24 4.76 -16.72
C TYR A 251 -11.26 5.11 -18.21
N GLY A 252 -12.43 5.31 -18.78
CA GLY A 252 -12.56 5.74 -20.20
C GLY A 252 -12.40 7.26 -20.38
N LYS A 253 -12.69 8.06 -19.35
CA LYS A 253 -12.79 9.51 -19.45
C LYS A 253 -11.56 10.26 -18.93
N VAL A 254 -10.90 9.74 -17.90
CA VAL A 254 -9.79 10.42 -17.20
C VAL A 254 -8.45 9.87 -17.68
N PRO A 255 -7.73 10.59 -18.54
CA PRO A 255 -6.45 10.12 -19.10
C PRO A 255 -5.33 10.03 -18.05
N GLN A 256 -5.38 10.85 -16.99
CA GLN A 256 -4.42 10.83 -15.89
C GLN A 256 -4.53 9.55 -15.04
N LEU A 257 -5.71 8.90 -15.00
CA LEU A 257 -5.87 7.64 -14.29
C LEU A 257 -5.11 6.53 -15.04
N VAL A 258 -4.17 5.91 -14.36
CA VAL A 258 -3.26 4.92 -14.96
C VAL A 258 -3.98 3.70 -15.52
N SER A 259 -3.41 3.13 -16.59
CA SER A 259 -3.86 1.85 -17.16
C SER A 259 -3.37 0.66 -16.33
N HIS A 260 -3.62 0.72 -15.03
CA HIS A 260 -3.31 -0.32 -14.05
C HIS A 260 -4.37 -0.37 -12.96
N LEU A 261 -4.80 -1.56 -12.60
CA LEU A 261 -5.73 -1.78 -11.50
C LEU A 261 -5.28 -2.96 -10.63
N HIS A 262 -5.15 -2.71 -9.32
CA HIS A 262 -5.03 -3.75 -8.31
C HIS A 262 -6.42 -4.06 -7.75
N LEU A 263 -6.97 -5.24 -8.10
CA LEU A 263 -8.30 -5.68 -7.70
C LEU A 263 -8.24 -7.08 -7.07
N PRO A 264 -8.02 -7.17 -5.76
CA PRO A 264 -7.89 -8.45 -5.04
C PRO A 264 -9.12 -9.33 -5.16
N VAL A 265 -9.04 -10.44 -5.91
CA VAL A 265 -10.10 -11.43 -6.03
C VAL A 265 -10.10 -12.44 -4.88
N GLN A 266 -8.91 -12.75 -4.35
CA GLN A 266 -8.60 -13.71 -3.31
C GLN A 266 -8.71 -15.17 -3.75
N HIS A 267 -9.80 -15.59 -4.43
CA HIS A 267 -10.00 -16.97 -4.91
C HIS A 267 -10.86 -17.03 -6.18
N GLY A 268 -10.83 -18.16 -6.90
CA GLY A 268 -11.63 -18.40 -8.10
C GLY A 268 -12.85 -19.28 -7.91
N SER A 269 -13.01 -19.89 -6.75
CA SER A 269 -14.19 -20.72 -6.41
C SER A 269 -15.22 -19.92 -5.64
N ASP A 270 -16.47 -19.90 -6.11
CA ASP A 270 -17.57 -19.19 -5.45
C ASP A 270 -17.82 -19.73 -4.04
N ARG A 271 -17.62 -21.04 -3.82
CA ARG A 271 -17.74 -21.66 -2.50
C ARG A 271 -16.71 -21.11 -1.51
N ILE A 272 -15.48 -20.94 -1.93
CA ILE A 272 -14.40 -20.36 -1.12
C ILE A 272 -14.62 -18.86 -0.94
N LEU A 273 -15.00 -18.13 -1.99
CA LEU A 273 -15.34 -16.71 -1.90
C LEU A 273 -16.47 -16.44 -0.89
N MET A 274 -17.48 -17.30 -0.86
CA MET A 274 -18.56 -17.25 0.13
C MET A 274 -18.03 -17.53 1.55
N ALA A 275 -17.17 -18.52 1.74
CA ALA A 275 -16.55 -18.83 3.03
C ALA A 275 -15.62 -17.70 3.50
N MET A 276 -14.97 -17.00 2.58
CA MET A 276 -14.19 -15.79 2.82
C MET A 276 -15.06 -14.55 3.08
N LYS A 277 -16.40 -14.63 2.92
CA LYS A 277 -17.34 -13.50 3.00
C LYS A 277 -17.02 -12.38 2.01
N ARG A 278 -16.67 -12.73 0.76
CA ARG A 278 -16.31 -11.72 -0.25
C ARG A 278 -17.54 -11.05 -0.88
N GLY A 279 -18.71 -11.70 -0.88
CA GLY A 279 -19.98 -11.12 -1.34
C GLY A 279 -20.10 -10.94 -2.86
N TYR A 280 -19.30 -11.65 -3.64
CA TYR A 280 -19.36 -11.74 -5.11
C TYR A 280 -18.92 -13.11 -5.59
N THR A 281 -19.25 -13.42 -6.83
CA THR A 281 -18.86 -14.63 -7.55
C THR A 281 -17.68 -14.38 -8.50
N ALA A 282 -16.98 -15.43 -8.90
CA ALA A 282 -15.94 -15.38 -9.92
C ALA A 282 -16.47 -14.84 -11.26
N MET A 283 -17.73 -15.10 -11.60
CA MET A 283 -18.37 -14.59 -12.83
C MET A 283 -18.57 -13.07 -12.76
N GLU A 284 -19.06 -12.54 -11.64
CA GLU A 284 -19.22 -11.09 -11.42
C GLU A 284 -17.87 -10.38 -11.49
N TYR A 285 -16.83 -10.94 -10.86
CA TYR A 285 -15.48 -10.42 -10.94
C TYR A 285 -14.98 -10.36 -12.40
N LYS A 286 -15.11 -11.45 -13.16
CA LYS A 286 -14.74 -11.48 -14.59
C LYS A 286 -15.56 -10.50 -15.44
N SER A 287 -16.82 -10.23 -15.06
CA SER A 287 -17.65 -9.22 -15.72
C SER A 287 -17.09 -7.81 -15.53
N ILE A 288 -16.61 -7.46 -14.32
CA ILE A 288 -15.93 -6.18 -14.05
C ILE A 288 -14.69 -6.04 -14.94
N VAL A 289 -13.81 -7.06 -14.95
CA VAL A 289 -12.59 -7.05 -15.78
C VAL A 289 -12.91 -6.85 -17.27
N ARG A 290 -13.93 -7.56 -17.78
CA ARG A 290 -14.36 -7.42 -19.18
C ARG A 290 -14.85 -6.02 -19.50
N LYS A 291 -15.67 -5.41 -18.62
CA LYS A 291 -16.17 -4.05 -18.78
C LYS A 291 -15.03 -3.04 -18.76
N LEU A 292 -14.08 -3.19 -17.85
CA LEU A 292 -12.87 -2.35 -17.79
C LEU A 292 -12.04 -2.44 -19.07
N ARG A 293 -11.81 -3.64 -19.58
CA ARG A 293 -11.08 -3.85 -20.84
C ARG A 293 -11.82 -3.30 -22.04
N ALA A 294 -13.14 -3.18 -22.00
CA ALA A 294 -13.91 -2.55 -23.07
C ALA A 294 -13.66 -1.03 -23.14
N VAL A 295 -13.47 -0.35 -22.00
CA VAL A 295 -13.21 1.10 -21.95
C VAL A 295 -11.71 1.43 -21.95
N ARG A 296 -10.86 0.51 -21.45
CA ARG A 296 -9.40 0.65 -21.39
C ARG A 296 -8.72 -0.67 -21.81
N PRO A 297 -8.62 -0.96 -23.13
CA PRO A 297 -8.21 -2.29 -23.63
C PRO A 297 -6.83 -2.78 -23.13
N GLY A 298 -5.90 -1.86 -22.92
CA GLY A 298 -4.54 -2.17 -22.45
C GLY A 298 -4.36 -2.20 -20.93
N ILE A 299 -5.45 -2.21 -20.14
CA ILE A 299 -5.36 -2.13 -18.69
C ILE A 299 -4.65 -3.35 -18.10
N SER A 300 -3.64 -3.08 -17.29
CA SER A 300 -2.87 -4.05 -16.54
C SER A 300 -3.62 -4.42 -15.26
N MET A 301 -3.85 -5.71 -15.03
CA MET A 301 -4.57 -6.22 -13.86
C MET A 301 -3.63 -6.89 -12.89
N SER A 302 -3.74 -6.55 -11.61
CA SER A 302 -3.06 -7.26 -10.53
C SER A 302 -4.05 -7.67 -9.44
N SER A 303 -3.69 -8.72 -8.69
CA SER A 303 -4.60 -9.27 -7.67
C SER A 303 -3.83 -9.96 -6.54
N ASP A 304 -4.53 -10.18 -5.44
CA ASP A 304 -4.09 -11.05 -4.35
C ASP A 304 -4.80 -12.40 -4.45
N PHE A 305 -4.08 -13.47 -4.07
CA PHE A 305 -4.58 -14.84 -4.07
C PHE A 305 -4.24 -15.54 -2.77
N ILE A 306 -5.22 -16.24 -2.19
CA ILE A 306 -5.03 -17.06 -1.01
C ILE A 306 -5.30 -18.53 -1.42
N VAL A 307 -4.31 -19.40 -1.23
CA VAL A 307 -4.43 -20.85 -1.41
C VAL A 307 -4.45 -21.55 -0.06
N GLY A 308 -5.04 -22.75 -0.01
CA GLY A 308 -5.13 -23.54 1.23
C GLY A 308 -6.02 -22.90 2.28
N PHE A 309 -7.04 -22.15 1.86
CA PHE A 309 -8.09 -21.73 2.77
C PHE A 309 -8.81 -22.95 3.35
N PRO A 310 -9.21 -22.96 4.65
CA PRO A 310 -9.84 -24.11 5.26
C PRO A 310 -10.98 -24.68 4.43
N GLY A 311 -10.91 -25.98 4.15
CA GLY A 311 -11.87 -26.69 3.31
C GLY A 311 -11.70 -26.52 1.80
N GLU A 312 -10.62 -25.89 1.30
CA GLU A 312 -10.33 -25.81 -0.14
C GLU A 312 -10.05 -27.20 -0.73
N THR A 313 -10.85 -27.61 -1.71
CA THR A 313 -10.66 -28.85 -2.47
C THR A 313 -9.79 -28.66 -3.71
N GLU A 314 -9.45 -29.76 -4.41
CA GLU A 314 -8.75 -29.68 -5.70
C GLU A 314 -9.59 -28.97 -6.76
N ASP A 315 -10.91 -29.28 -6.82
CA ASP A 315 -11.83 -28.59 -7.74
C ASP A 315 -11.90 -27.07 -7.48
N ASP A 316 -11.81 -26.64 -6.21
CA ASP A 316 -11.74 -25.20 -5.90
C ASP A 316 -10.44 -24.58 -6.40
N PHE A 317 -9.32 -25.28 -6.22
CA PHE A 317 -8.02 -24.82 -6.73
C PHE A 317 -7.98 -24.77 -8.26
N ASP A 318 -8.55 -25.77 -8.95
CA ASP A 318 -8.67 -25.75 -10.41
C ASP A 318 -9.49 -24.56 -10.92
N LYS A 319 -10.57 -24.19 -10.20
CA LYS A 319 -11.35 -22.98 -10.51
C LYS A 319 -10.55 -21.71 -10.30
N LEU A 320 -9.66 -21.66 -9.30
CA LEU A 320 -8.75 -20.54 -9.11
C LEU A 320 -7.76 -20.43 -10.28
N MET A 321 -7.14 -21.55 -10.68
CA MET A 321 -6.19 -21.57 -11.80
C MET A 321 -6.89 -21.15 -13.10
N LYS A 322 -8.11 -21.65 -13.35
CA LYS A 322 -8.90 -21.22 -14.49
C LYS A 322 -9.22 -19.73 -14.48
N LEU A 323 -9.52 -19.14 -13.33
CA LEU A 323 -9.73 -17.69 -13.22
C LEU A 323 -8.44 -16.91 -13.60
N ILE A 324 -7.27 -17.39 -13.14
CA ILE A 324 -5.98 -16.77 -13.45
C ILE A 324 -5.72 -16.76 -14.95
N ASP A 325 -6.00 -17.89 -15.62
CA ASP A 325 -5.85 -18.02 -17.07
C ASP A 325 -6.86 -17.13 -17.84
N ASP A 326 -8.14 -17.13 -17.42
CA ASP A 326 -9.20 -16.32 -18.03
C ASP A 326 -8.93 -14.80 -17.95
N VAL A 327 -8.33 -14.36 -16.84
CA VAL A 327 -8.03 -12.93 -16.60
C VAL A 327 -6.66 -12.53 -17.16
N GLY A 328 -5.64 -13.39 -17.10
CA GLY A 328 -4.29 -13.08 -17.55
C GLY A 328 -3.69 -11.91 -16.76
N TYR A 329 -3.42 -12.14 -15.48
CA TYR A 329 -2.89 -11.10 -14.59
C TYR A 329 -1.47 -10.70 -14.92
N ASP A 330 -1.21 -9.40 -14.82
CA ASP A 330 0.08 -8.77 -15.08
C ASP A 330 0.98 -8.72 -13.82
N ALA A 331 0.40 -8.89 -12.66
CA ALA A 331 1.08 -9.10 -11.39
C ALA A 331 0.13 -9.84 -10.42
N GLY A 332 0.70 -10.56 -9.45
CA GLY A 332 -0.09 -11.23 -8.43
C GLY A 332 0.71 -11.42 -7.15
N PHE A 333 0.05 -11.21 -6.02
CA PHE A 333 0.58 -11.54 -4.71
C PHE A 333 -0.18 -12.76 -4.18
N SER A 334 0.54 -13.83 -3.89
CA SER A 334 -0.06 -15.10 -3.51
C SER A 334 0.47 -15.59 -2.18
N PHE A 335 -0.42 -16.12 -1.36
CA PHE A 335 -0.14 -16.52 0.00
C PHE A 335 -0.82 -17.85 0.31
N ILE A 336 -0.19 -18.66 1.16
CA ILE A 336 -0.90 -19.72 1.88
C ILE A 336 -1.77 -19.04 2.95
N PHE A 337 -3.00 -19.49 3.12
CA PHE A 337 -3.86 -19.05 4.22
C PHE A 337 -3.11 -19.18 5.55
N SER A 338 -3.10 -18.12 6.32
CA SER A 338 -2.53 -18.07 7.67
C SER A 338 -3.60 -17.52 8.63
N PRO A 339 -4.00 -18.28 9.64
CA PRO A 339 -5.01 -17.84 10.59
C PRO A 339 -4.53 -16.59 11.34
N ARG A 340 -5.41 -15.59 11.43
CA ARG A 340 -5.15 -14.35 12.17
C ARG A 340 -5.97 -14.34 13.46
N PRO A 341 -5.34 -14.09 14.62
CA PRO A 341 -6.07 -14.03 15.88
C PRO A 341 -7.27 -13.07 15.80
N GLY A 342 -8.40 -13.48 16.34
CA GLY A 342 -9.62 -12.69 16.35
C GLY A 342 -10.47 -12.75 15.07
N THR A 343 -9.97 -13.33 13.97
CA THR A 343 -10.74 -13.46 12.74
C THR A 343 -11.59 -14.74 12.72
N PRO A 344 -12.79 -14.72 12.09
CA PRO A 344 -13.65 -15.91 12.01
C PRO A 344 -12.96 -17.13 11.37
N ALA A 345 -12.14 -16.93 10.34
CA ALA A 345 -11.48 -18.03 9.65
C ALA A 345 -10.37 -18.70 10.49
N ALA A 346 -9.87 -18.04 11.54
CA ALA A 346 -8.88 -18.64 12.43
C ALA A 346 -9.40 -19.86 13.20
N ASN A 347 -10.72 -19.97 13.36
CA ASN A 347 -11.37 -21.04 14.09
C ASN A 347 -11.91 -22.17 13.17
N LEU A 348 -11.69 -22.06 11.86
CA LEU A 348 -12.13 -23.09 10.91
C LEU A 348 -11.19 -24.31 10.98
N ALA A 349 -11.75 -25.50 10.92
CA ALA A 349 -10.97 -26.74 10.81
C ALA A 349 -10.20 -26.76 9.47
N ASP A 350 -8.94 -27.11 9.54
CA ASP A 350 -8.04 -27.11 8.40
C ASP A 350 -7.22 -28.40 8.35
N ASP A 351 -7.72 -29.37 7.60
CA ASP A 351 -7.11 -30.68 7.46
C ASP A 351 -6.17 -30.80 6.25
N THR A 352 -6.00 -29.70 5.48
CA THR A 352 -5.15 -29.72 4.27
C THR A 352 -3.66 -29.73 4.65
N PRO A 353 -2.90 -30.76 4.27
CA PRO A 353 -1.46 -30.83 4.58
C PRO A 353 -0.69 -29.61 4.02
N HIS A 354 0.23 -29.07 4.80
CA HIS A 354 1.04 -27.91 4.41
C HIS A 354 1.80 -28.14 3.08
N ALA A 355 2.28 -29.37 2.84
CA ALA A 355 2.97 -29.72 1.59
C ALA A 355 2.05 -29.55 0.36
N MET A 356 0.74 -29.84 0.49
CA MET A 356 -0.24 -29.64 -0.57
C MET A 356 -0.48 -28.16 -0.81
N LYS A 357 -0.65 -27.36 0.24
CA LYS A 357 -0.79 -25.90 0.14
C LYS A 357 0.42 -25.26 -0.53
N LEU A 358 1.62 -25.72 -0.16
CA LEU A 358 2.87 -25.24 -0.78
C LEU A 358 2.94 -25.59 -2.28
N LYS A 359 2.53 -26.82 -2.66
CA LYS A 359 2.46 -27.23 -4.07
C LYS A 359 1.49 -26.35 -4.86
N ARG A 360 0.29 -26.08 -4.32
CA ARG A 360 -0.69 -25.16 -4.93
C ARG A 360 -0.13 -23.76 -5.09
N LEU A 361 0.50 -23.22 -4.05
CA LEU A 361 1.14 -21.90 -4.10
C LEU A 361 2.21 -21.82 -5.20
N GLN A 362 3.10 -22.80 -5.28
CA GLN A 362 4.16 -22.85 -6.30
C GLN A 362 3.59 -22.92 -7.72
N HIS A 363 2.55 -23.73 -7.91
CA HIS A 363 1.87 -23.83 -9.22
C HIS A 363 1.25 -22.48 -9.61
N LEU A 364 0.51 -21.84 -8.71
CA LEU A 364 -0.08 -20.52 -8.94
C LEU A 364 0.99 -19.47 -9.27
N GLN A 365 2.07 -19.42 -8.48
CA GLN A 365 3.15 -18.47 -8.68
C GLN A 365 3.82 -18.65 -10.04
N ALA A 366 4.07 -19.90 -10.45
CA ALA A 366 4.67 -20.20 -11.76
C ALA A 366 3.78 -19.72 -12.93
N THR A 367 2.46 -19.94 -12.83
CA THR A 367 1.49 -19.48 -13.84
C THR A 367 1.43 -17.97 -13.95
N VAL A 368 1.31 -17.26 -12.81
CA VAL A 368 1.31 -15.79 -12.79
C VAL A 368 2.64 -15.24 -13.32
N GLU A 369 3.78 -15.82 -12.92
CA GLU A 369 5.10 -15.38 -13.41
C GLU A 369 5.24 -15.56 -14.93
N GLN A 370 4.70 -16.65 -15.48
CA GLN A 370 4.68 -16.86 -16.93
C GLN A 370 3.89 -15.75 -17.64
N ASN A 371 2.72 -15.37 -17.13
CA ASN A 371 1.93 -14.27 -17.67
C ASN A 371 2.71 -12.94 -17.61
N VAL A 372 3.31 -12.63 -16.45
CA VAL A 372 4.11 -11.42 -16.25
C VAL A 372 5.26 -11.33 -17.28
N ARG A 373 5.97 -12.45 -17.51
CA ARG A 373 7.06 -12.52 -18.49
C ARG A 373 6.55 -12.29 -19.91
N ALA A 374 5.44 -12.94 -20.30
CA ALA A 374 4.85 -12.79 -21.62
C ALA A 374 4.39 -11.34 -21.88
N ILE A 375 3.72 -10.72 -20.91
CA ILE A 375 3.27 -9.33 -21.01
C ILE A 375 4.48 -8.38 -21.04
N SER A 376 5.53 -8.61 -20.23
CA SER A 376 6.74 -7.80 -20.25
C SER A 376 7.45 -7.89 -21.61
N ALA A 377 7.56 -9.10 -22.18
CA ALA A 377 8.14 -9.31 -23.51
C ALA A 377 7.36 -8.58 -24.61
N SER A 378 6.03 -8.53 -24.52
CA SER A 378 5.18 -7.80 -25.49
C SER A 378 5.39 -6.27 -25.46
N ARG A 379 6.04 -5.73 -24.41
CA ARG A 379 6.36 -4.30 -24.32
C ARG A 379 7.63 -3.92 -25.08
N VAL A 380 8.46 -4.88 -25.45
CA VAL A 380 9.69 -4.60 -26.22
C VAL A 380 9.33 -3.98 -27.57
N GLY A 381 10.00 -2.89 -27.93
CA GLY A 381 9.73 -2.10 -29.12
C GLY A 381 8.62 -1.06 -28.96
N THR A 382 7.88 -1.05 -27.86
CA THR A 382 6.83 -0.04 -27.60
C THR A 382 7.39 1.20 -26.90
N VAL A 383 6.73 2.33 -27.11
CA VAL A 383 6.97 3.56 -26.35
C VAL A 383 6.17 3.50 -25.06
N GLN A 384 6.84 3.76 -23.94
CA GLN A 384 6.22 3.84 -22.61
C GLN A 384 6.50 5.22 -21.99
N ARG A 385 5.45 5.89 -21.52
CA ARG A 385 5.58 7.12 -20.74
C ARG A 385 5.90 6.75 -19.30
N ILE A 386 7.03 7.25 -18.77
CA ILE A 386 7.50 6.97 -17.40
C ILE A 386 7.66 8.23 -16.59
N LEU A 387 7.42 8.15 -15.28
CA LEU A 387 7.89 9.14 -14.32
C LEU A 387 9.29 8.73 -13.87
N VAL A 388 10.27 9.61 -14.05
CA VAL A 388 11.65 9.34 -13.64
C VAL A 388 11.79 9.57 -12.13
N GLU A 389 12.08 8.48 -11.39
CA GLU A 389 12.14 8.50 -9.92
C GLU A 389 13.56 8.85 -9.39
N GLY A 390 14.60 8.58 -10.16
CA GLY A 390 15.98 8.85 -9.76
C GLY A 390 16.98 7.83 -10.29
N PRO A 391 18.16 7.71 -9.67
CA PRO A 391 19.18 6.72 -10.04
C PRO A 391 18.68 5.28 -9.86
N SER A 392 19.07 4.40 -10.78
CA SER A 392 18.77 2.97 -10.68
C SER A 392 19.47 2.34 -9.48
N LYS A 393 18.74 1.53 -8.71
CA LYS A 393 19.30 0.84 -7.51
C LYS A 393 20.44 -0.12 -7.84
N LYS A 394 20.50 -0.64 -9.08
CA LYS A 394 21.54 -1.60 -9.51
C LYS A 394 22.73 -0.93 -10.19
N ASN A 395 22.49 0.18 -10.87
CA ASN A 395 23.52 0.94 -11.56
C ASN A 395 23.27 2.44 -11.38
N PRO A 396 23.97 3.12 -10.44
CA PRO A 396 23.75 4.54 -10.18
C PRO A 396 24.04 5.48 -11.37
N GLN A 397 24.69 4.99 -12.43
CA GLN A 397 24.90 5.74 -13.66
C GLN A 397 23.68 5.74 -14.59
N GLU A 398 22.74 4.82 -14.38
CA GLU A 398 21.47 4.77 -15.08
C GLU A 398 20.38 5.44 -14.22
N LEU A 399 19.34 5.94 -14.89
CA LEU A 399 18.11 6.37 -14.23
C LEU A 399 17.10 5.23 -14.25
N MET A 400 16.17 5.30 -13.31
CA MET A 400 14.97 4.47 -13.33
C MET A 400 13.71 5.33 -13.31
N GLY A 401 12.66 4.84 -13.93
CA GLY A 401 11.33 5.43 -13.88
C GLY A 401 10.26 4.36 -13.90
N ARG A 402 9.02 4.77 -13.64
CA ARG A 402 7.87 3.88 -13.52
C ARG A 402 6.85 4.14 -14.61
N THR A 403 6.44 3.08 -15.30
CA THR A 403 5.38 3.13 -16.32
C THR A 403 4.00 3.25 -15.69
N GLU A 404 2.96 3.51 -16.51
CA GLU A 404 1.57 3.44 -16.06
C GLU A 404 1.19 2.09 -15.46
N CYS A 405 1.66 0.99 -16.06
CA CYS A 405 1.41 -0.36 -15.58
C CYS A 405 2.33 -0.79 -14.42
N ASN A 406 2.94 0.17 -13.73
CA ASN A 406 3.75 0.00 -12.53
C ASN A 406 5.08 -0.75 -12.72
N ARG A 407 5.58 -0.88 -13.97
CA ARG A 407 6.88 -1.50 -14.26
C ARG A 407 8.02 -0.48 -14.13
N ILE A 408 9.12 -0.93 -13.56
CA ILE A 408 10.38 -0.16 -13.51
C ILE A 408 11.06 -0.28 -14.88
N VAL A 409 11.46 0.85 -15.45
CA VAL A 409 12.31 0.94 -16.64
C VAL A 409 13.63 1.57 -16.24
N ASN A 410 14.75 0.86 -16.46
CA ASN A 410 16.10 1.39 -16.32
C ASN A 410 16.61 1.86 -17.68
N PHE A 411 17.23 3.03 -17.74
CA PHE A 411 17.69 3.63 -19.00
C PHE A 411 18.87 4.58 -18.78
N ASP A 412 19.67 4.77 -19.83
CA ASP A 412 20.71 5.78 -19.84
C ASP A 412 20.08 7.16 -20.11
N GLY A 413 20.21 8.08 -19.15
CA GLY A 413 19.73 9.45 -19.25
C GLY A 413 20.71 10.41 -19.93
N GLY A 414 21.89 9.94 -20.32
CA GLY A 414 22.96 10.76 -20.91
C GLY A 414 23.64 11.73 -19.94
N PRO A 415 24.46 12.66 -20.44
CA PRO A 415 25.31 13.52 -19.61
C PRO A 415 24.58 14.45 -18.63
N ASN A 416 23.32 14.79 -18.91
CA ASN A 416 22.48 15.68 -18.08
C ASN A 416 21.33 14.94 -17.43
N SER A 417 21.51 13.68 -17.13
CA SER A 417 20.47 12.76 -16.63
C SER A 417 19.71 13.29 -15.40
N GLN A 418 20.38 14.00 -14.50
CA GLN A 418 19.77 14.58 -13.28
C GLN A 418 18.59 15.52 -13.59
N ARG A 419 18.56 16.18 -14.75
CA ARG A 419 17.44 17.04 -15.15
C ARG A 419 16.16 16.28 -15.48
N LEU A 420 16.28 14.98 -15.72
CA LEU A 420 15.14 14.13 -16.02
C LEU A 420 14.42 13.65 -14.77
N VAL A 421 15.07 13.69 -13.61
CA VAL A 421 14.45 13.26 -12.35
C VAL A 421 13.23 14.13 -12.06
N GLY A 422 12.13 13.49 -11.70
CA GLY A 422 10.82 14.13 -11.50
C GLY A 422 10.09 14.51 -12.80
N GLN A 423 10.62 14.15 -13.98
CA GLN A 423 9.96 14.44 -15.25
C GLN A 423 9.21 13.22 -15.80
N MET A 424 8.11 13.50 -16.50
CA MET A 424 7.44 12.52 -17.34
C MET A 424 8.09 12.50 -18.71
N ILE A 425 8.66 11.36 -19.09
CA ILE A 425 9.35 11.19 -20.38
C ILE A 425 8.87 9.94 -21.10
N ASP A 426 9.05 9.93 -22.41
CA ASP A 426 8.78 8.77 -23.24
C ASP A 426 10.07 7.96 -23.47
N VAL A 427 10.01 6.66 -23.25
CA VAL A 427 11.11 5.72 -23.47
C VAL A 427 10.67 4.59 -24.38
N VAL A 428 11.54 4.19 -25.30
CA VAL A 428 11.36 2.97 -26.09
C VAL A 428 11.91 1.81 -25.29
N VAL A 429 11.08 0.81 -25.02
CA VAL A 429 11.50 -0.42 -24.33
C VAL A 429 12.38 -1.24 -25.26
N THR A 430 13.59 -1.55 -24.83
CA THR A 430 14.58 -2.31 -25.64
C THR A 430 14.71 -3.77 -25.19
N GLU A 431 14.44 -4.04 -23.89
CA GLU A 431 14.61 -5.39 -23.32
C GLU A 431 13.64 -5.60 -22.14
N ALA A 432 13.12 -6.82 -22.01
CA ALA A 432 12.36 -7.26 -20.84
C ALA A 432 13.23 -8.16 -19.96
N LEU A 433 13.43 -7.74 -18.72
CA LEU A 433 14.14 -8.46 -17.66
C LEU A 433 13.15 -9.10 -16.68
N PRO A 434 13.54 -10.04 -15.83
CA PRO A 434 12.61 -10.73 -14.91
C PRO A 434 11.75 -9.81 -14.03
N HIS A 435 12.31 -8.67 -13.58
CA HIS A 435 11.63 -7.76 -12.65
C HIS A 435 11.67 -6.29 -13.09
N SER A 436 12.12 -5.99 -14.29
CA SER A 436 12.20 -4.64 -14.82
C SER A 436 12.29 -4.66 -16.34
N LEU A 437 12.17 -3.48 -16.95
CA LEU A 437 12.43 -3.28 -18.38
C LEU A 437 13.73 -2.48 -18.54
N ARG A 438 14.35 -2.58 -19.70
CA ARG A 438 15.34 -1.62 -20.18
C ARG A 438 14.74 -0.77 -21.27
N GLY A 439 15.14 0.47 -21.33
CA GLY A 439 14.71 1.39 -22.36
C GLY A 439 15.78 2.37 -22.78
N ARG A 440 15.47 3.14 -23.79
CA ARG A 440 16.23 4.32 -24.21
C ARG A 440 15.27 5.50 -24.35
N VAL A 441 15.76 6.70 -24.05
CA VAL A 441 14.95 7.92 -24.20
C VAL A 441 14.46 8.01 -25.67
N ASN A 442 13.17 8.29 -25.85
CA ASN A 442 12.62 8.54 -27.17
C ASN A 442 12.96 9.98 -27.56
N THR A 443 13.82 10.13 -28.56
CA THR A 443 14.29 11.44 -29.09
C THR A 443 13.56 11.89 -30.35
N LEU A 444 12.43 11.23 -30.66
CA LEU A 444 11.61 11.57 -31.85
C LEU A 444 10.56 12.60 -31.49
#